data_5cde96567661623b6ce56ba41d78c157
#
_entry.id   5cde96567661623b6ce56ba41d78c157
#
_cell.length_a   1.000
_cell.length_b   1.000
_cell.length_c   1.000
_cell.angle_alpha   90.00
_cell.angle_beta   90.00
_cell.angle_gamma   90.00
#
_symmetry.space_group_name_H-M   'P 1'
#
loop_
_entity.id
_entity.type
_entity.pdbx_description
1 polymer ?
#
loop_
_entity_poly.entity_id
_entity_poly.type
_entity_poly.pdbx_seq_one_letter_code
_entity_poly.pdbx_strand_id
1 'polypeptide(L)'
;MKHNLTYYQHFADSHNQPQTKLLRAKYGWAGEGKYWALKNIIASSDNCLLDISNPLNLGMYAVDLEFNLAEFTSFLEFLCSRDCGLLVRVENYITTEDIQETFETVMKQRKASRDRRLRSLVKQSNGTFKLLEINS
;
A
#
# COMPACT_ATOMS: atom_id res chain seq x y z
N MET A 1 2.59 15.62 -6.00
CA MET A 1 3.39 14.39 -6.22
C MET A 1 2.73 13.23 -5.51
N LYS A 2 2.58 12.13 -6.20
CA LYS A 2 1.99 10.92 -5.65
C LYS A 2 3.00 10.18 -4.77
N HIS A 3 2.60 9.86 -3.55
CA HIS A 3 3.43 9.09 -2.62
C HIS A 3 2.94 7.65 -2.62
N ASN A 4 3.71 6.77 -3.24
CA ASN A 4 3.36 5.35 -3.32
C ASN A 4 4.62 4.49 -3.29
N LEU A 5 4.41 3.17 -3.29
CA LEU A 5 5.48 2.19 -3.40
C LEU A 5 5.56 1.68 -4.84
N THR A 6 6.78 1.53 -5.35
CA THR A 6 7.02 0.88 -6.64
C THR A 6 7.21 -0.63 -6.46
N TYR A 7 7.56 -1.05 -5.27
CA TYR A 7 7.63 -2.46 -4.90
C TYR A 7 7.49 -2.59 -3.38
N TYR A 8 7.13 -3.78 -2.94
CA TYR A 8 7.10 -4.15 -1.53
C TYR A 8 7.55 -5.60 -1.40
N GLN A 9 7.98 -5.96 -0.19
CA GLN A 9 8.53 -7.28 0.06
C GLN A 9 7.42 -8.33 0.17
N HIS A 10 7.56 -9.43 -0.59
CA HIS A 10 6.70 -10.59 -0.50
C HIS A 10 7.49 -11.72 0.13
N PHE A 11 7.10 -12.15 1.31
CA PHE A 11 7.80 -13.23 2.02
C PHE A 11 7.44 -14.59 1.43
N ALA A 12 8.44 -15.45 1.32
CA ALA A 12 8.25 -16.78 0.74
C ALA A 12 7.23 -17.64 1.49
N ASP A 13 7.06 -17.40 2.79
CA ASP A 13 6.12 -18.13 3.64
C ASP A 13 4.74 -17.48 3.73
N SER A 14 4.47 -16.44 2.95
CA SER A 14 3.18 -15.73 2.97
C SER A 14 2.00 -16.68 2.73
N HIS A 15 2.16 -17.69 1.89
CA HIS A 15 1.12 -18.68 1.62
C HIS A 15 0.75 -19.53 2.84
N ASN A 16 1.63 -19.62 3.82
CA ASN A 16 1.43 -20.44 5.00
C ASN A 16 0.86 -19.68 6.19
N GLN A 17 0.63 -18.38 6.04
CA GLN A 17 0.01 -17.60 7.10
C GLN A 17 -1.46 -18.01 7.28
N PRO A 18 -1.97 -18.04 8.52
CA PRO A 18 -3.35 -18.48 8.78
C PRO A 18 -4.39 -17.72 7.97
N GLN A 19 -4.22 -16.41 7.82
CA GLN A 19 -5.14 -15.56 7.07
C GLN A 19 -5.15 -15.92 5.59
N THR A 20 -3.99 -16.18 5.00
CA THR A 20 -3.86 -16.58 3.61
C THR A 20 -4.46 -17.96 3.37
N LYS A 21 -4.27 -18.88 4.31
CA LYS A 21 -4.89 -20.20 4.23
C LYS A 21 -6.42 -20.11 4.31
N LEU A 22 -6.94 -19.22 5.14
CA LEU A 22 -8.37 -18.99 5.23
C LEU A 22 -8.93 -18.44 3.92
N LEU A 23 -8.24 -17.48 3.31
CA LEU A 23 -8.58 -16.94 2.01
C LEU A 23 -8.63 -18.05 0.95
N ARG A 24 -7.60 -18.88 0.90
CA ARG A 24 -7.51 -19.99 -0.06
C ARG A 24 -8.61 -21.02 0.15
N ALA A 25 -8.96 -21.30 1.42
CA ALA A 25 -10.03 -22.23 1.74
C ALA A 25 -11.38 -21.76 1.17
N LYS A 26 -11.61 -20.46 1.16
CA LYS A 26 -12.88 -19.91 0.66
C LYS A 26 -12.85 -19.64 -0.85
N TYR A 27 -11.76 -19.11 -1.37
CA TYR A 27 -11.69 -18.61 -2.75
C TYR A 27 -10.69 -19.37 -3.63
N GLY A 28 -9.97 -20.33 -3.07
CA GLY A 28 -9.00 -21.12 -3.81
C GLY A 28 -7.73 -20.32 -4.16
N TRP A 29 -6.87 -20.93 -4.93
CA TRP A 29 -5.62 -20.29 -5.40
C TRP A 29 -5.91 -19.07 -6.26
N ALA A 30 -7.00 -19.10 -7.04
CA ALA A 30 -7.40 -17.95 -7.84
C ALA A 30 -7.71 -16.73 -6.96
N GLY A 31 -8.41 -16.94 -5.84
CA GLY A 31 -8.69 -15.87 -4.89
C GLY A 31 -7.45 -15.32 -4.23
N GLU A 32 -6.49 -16.19 -3.89
CA GLU A 32 -5.21 -15.74 -3.34
C GLU A 32 -4.45 -14.89 -4.38
N GLY A 33 -4.41 -15.33 -5.64
CA GLY A 33 -3.79 -14.57 -6.72
C GLY A 33 -4.44 -13.19 -6.91
N LYS A 34 -5.76 -13.13 -6.82
CA LYS A 34 -6.49 -11.86 -6.90
C LYS A 34 -6.16 -10.95 -5.73
N TYR A 35 -5.97 -11.51 -4.55
CA TYR A 35 -5.53 -10.73 -3.39
C TYR A 35 -4.16 -10.10 -3.63
N TRP A 36 -3.20 -10.86 -4.16
CA TRP A 36 -1.88 -10.32 -4.46
C TRP A 36 -1.94 -9.21 -5.52
N ALA A 37 -2.79 -9.38 -6.54
CA ALA A 37 -3.02 -8.34 -7.54
C ALA A 37 -3.64 -7.08 -6.92
N LEU A 38 -4.61 -7.25 -6.02
CA LEU A 38 -5.21 -6.13 -5.29
C LEU A 38 -4.18 -5.41 -4.43
N LYS A 39 -3.30 -6.16 -3.79
CA LYS A 39 -2.23 -5.61 -2.97
C LYS A 39 -1.28 -4.74 -3.79
N ASN A 40 -0.99 -5.15 -5.04
CA ASN A 40 -0.20 -4.33 -5.95
C ASN A 40 -0.90 -3.02 -6.29
N ILE A 41 -2.22 -3.06 -6.50
CA ILE A 41 -3.01 -1.85 -6.75
C ILE A 41 -2.94 -0.91 -5.54
N ILE A 42 -3.08 -1.44 -4.34
CA ILE A 42 -2.98 -0.66 -3.10
C ILE A 42 -1.60 0.00 -2.98
N ALA A 43 -0.55 -0.76 -3.19
CA ALA A 43 0.83 -0.27 -3.07
C ALA A 43 1.11 0.86 -4.07
N SER A 44 0.50 0.81 -5.26
CA SER A 44 0.67 1.84 -6.29
C SER A 44 -0.27 3.03 -6.11
N SER A 45 -1.20 2.98 -5.17
CA SER A 45 -2.13 4.07 -4.90
C SER A 45 -1.49 5.15 -4.03
N ASP A 46 -2.03 6.36 -4.08
CA ASP A 46 -1.49 7.47 -3.31
C ASP A 46 -1.58 7.17 -1.80
N ASN A 47 -0.49 7.38 -1.09
CA ASN A 47 -0.31 7.03 0.32
C ASN A 47 -0.56 5.55 0.62
N CYS A 48 -0.53 4.70 -0.41
CA CYS A 48 -0.84 3.27 -0.31
C CYS A 48 -2.22 3.01 0.30
N LEU A 49 -3.16 3.89 -0.03
CA LEU A 49 -4.57 3.80 0.38
C LEU A 49 -5.42 3.76 -0.88
N LEU A 50 -6.17 2.69 -1.05
CA LEU A 50 -7.05 2.54 -2.20
C LEU A 50 -8.44 3.07 -1.88
N ASP A 51 -8.87 4.07 -2.63
CA ASP A 51 -10.19 4.67 -2.45
C ASP A 51 -11.28 3.75 -3.00
N ILE A 52 -12.20 3.34 -2.15
CA ILE A 52 -13.33 2.49 -2.51
C ILE A 52 -14.67 3.21 -2.40
N SER A 53 -14.65 4.53 -2.26
CA SER A 53 -15.88 5.32 -2.15
C SER A 53 -16.60 5.51 -3.47
N ASN A 54 -15.88 5.49 -4.58
CA ASN A 54 -16.44 5.77 -5.90
C ASN A 54 -16.85 4.46 -6.60
N PRO A 55 -18.15 4.28 -6.90
CA PRO A 55 -18.62 3.04 -7.57
C PRO A 55 -17.96 2.77 -8.92
N LEU A 56 -17.60 3.82 -9.66
CA LEU A 56 -16.91 3.65 -10.95
C LEU A 56 -15.53 3.05 -10.75
N ASN A 57 -14.79 3.53 -9.77
CA ASN A 57 -13.47 2.97 -9.45
C ASN A 57 -13.58 1.54 -8.97
N LEU A 58 -14.55 1.25 -8.11
CA LEU A 58 -14.81 -0.13 -7.69
C LEU A 58 -15.08 -1.05 -8.87
N GLY A 59 -15.89 -0.60 -9.81
CA GLY A 59 -16.19 -1.36 -11.03
C GLY A 59 -14.94 -1.64 -11.85
N MET A 60 -14.05 -0.66 -11.96
CA MET A 60 -12.80 -0.83 -12.69
C MET A 60 -11.87 -1.84 -12.02
N TYR A 61 -11.71 -1.75 -10.69
CA TYR A 61 -10.91 -2.73 -9.96
C TYR A 61 -11.50 -4.14 -10.05
N ALA A 62 -12.82 -4.25 -10.00
CA ALA A 62 -13.49 -5.54 -10.16
C ALA A 62 -13.17 -6.15 -11.52
N VAL A 63 -13.23 -5.37 -12.59
CA VAL A 63 -12.88 -5.84 -13.94
C VAL A 63 -11.42 -6.30 -13.98
N ASP A 64 -10.53 -5.52 -13.43
CA ASP A 64 -9.09 -5.86 -13.41
C ASP A 64 -8.83 -7.19 -12.70
N LEU A 65 -9.64 -7.51 -11.69
CA LEU A 65 -9.50 -8.74 -10.91
C LEU A 65 -10.45 -9.85 -11.37
N GLU A 66 -11.13 -9.63 -12.48
CA GLU A 66 -12.07 -10.60 -13.06
C GLU A 66 -13.22 -10.98 -12.12
N PHE A 67 -13.77 -9.98 -11.44
CA PHE A 67 -14.97 -10.11 -10.62
C PHE A 67 -16.09 -9.26 -11.21
N ASN A 68 -17.34 -9.65 -10.97
CA ASN A 68 -18.41 -8.67 -11.07
C ASN A 68 -18.43 -7.82 -9.78
N LEU A 69 -19.17 -6.72 -9.78
CA LEU A 69 -19.14 -5.78 -8.66
C LEU A 69 -19.62 -6.42 -7.35
N ALA A 70 -20.67 -7.22 -7.39
CA ALA A 70 -21.19 -7.90 -6.20
C ALA A 70 -20.16 -8.88 -5.62
N GLU A 71 -19.51 -9.66 -6.48
CA GLU A 71 -18.47 -10.59 -6.06
C GLU A 71 -17.26 -9.86 -5.47
N PHE A 72 -16.87 -8.75 -6.08
CA PHE A 72 -15.76 -7.96 -5.60
C PHE A 72 -16.06 -7.36 -4.23
N THR A 73 -17.27 -6.83 -4.03
CA THR A 73 -17.69 -6.29 -2.74
C THR A 73 -17.63 -7.37 -1.65
N SER A 74 -18.14 -8.56 -1.95
CA SER A 74 -18.09 -9.69 -1.01
C SER A 74 -16.65 -10.12 -0.70
N PHE A 75 -15.80 -10.10 -1.72
CA PHE A 75 -14.37 -10.41 -1.56
C PHE A 75 -13.68 -9.41 -0.62
N LEU A 76 -13.92 -8.12 -0.83
CA LEU A 76 -13.37 -7.07 0.03
C LEU A 76 -13.88 -7.21 1.48
N GLU A 77 -15.18 -7.47 1.65
CA GLU A 77 -15.75 -7.66 2.99
C GLU A 77 -15.11 -8.84 3.70
N PHE A 78 -14.89 -9.94 2.98
CA PHE A 78 -14.23 -11.11 3.55
C PHE A 78 -12.80 -10.78 3.97
N LEU A 79 -12.02 -10.11 3.12
CA LEU A 79 -10.64 -9.75 3.43
C LEU A 79 -10.53 -8.78 4.60
N CYS A 80 -11.53 -7.91 4.77
CA CYS A 80 -11.58 -6.97 5.89
C CYS A 80 -12.20 -7.59 7.16
N SER A 81 -12.70 -8.80 7.07
CA SER A 81 -13.37 -9.45 8.22
C SER A 81 -12.37 -9.69 9.36
N ARG A 82 -12.91 -9.80 10.56
CA ARG A 82 -12.13 -10.04 11.75
C ARG A 82 -11.32 -11.34 11.66
N ASP A 83 -11.91 -12.38 11.07
CA ASP A 83 -11.27 -13.70 10.99
C ASP A 83 -10.14 -13.72 9.95
N CYS A 84 -10.31 -13.04 8.84
CA CYS A 84 -9.30 -12.98 7.78
C CYS A 84 -8.28 -11.88 8.05
N GLY A 85 -8.72 -10.64 8.16
CA GLY A 85 -7.88 -9.51 8.52
C GLY A 85 -6.73 -9.19 7.58
N LEU A 86 -6.78 -9.63 6.32
CA LEU A 86 -5.73 -9.33 5.35
C LEU A 86 -5.80 -7.89 4.85
N LEU A 87 -6.99 -7.29 4.85
CA LEU A 87 -7.16 -5.88 4.55
C LEU A 87 -7.63 -5.13 5.79
N VAL A 88 -7.23 -3.86 5.85
CA VAL A 88 -7.68 -2.92 6.86
C VAL A 88 -8.48 -1.84 6.17
N ARG A 89 -9.66 -1.53 6.68
CA ARG A 89 -10.47 -0.43 6.16
C ARG A 89 -10.33 0.78 7.07
N VAL A 90 -10.00 1.93 6.49
CA VAL A 90 -9.92 3.21 7.18
C VAL A 90 -10.84 4.16 6.42
N GLU A 91 -12.01 4.44 6.98
CA GLU A 91 -13.04 5.24 6.32
C GLU A 91 -13.42 4.65 4.96
N ASN A 92 -13.14 5.36 3.87
CA ASN A 92 -13.45 4.93 2.51
C ASN A 92 -12.23 4.38 1.78
N TYR A 93 -11.20 3.99 2.52
CA TYR A 93 -9.95 3.46 1.97
C TYR A 93 -9.67 2.07 2.50
N ILE A 94 -8.99 1.27 1.68
CA ILE A 94 -8.47 -0.02 2.11
C ILE A 94 -6.96 -0.05 1.92
N THR A 95 -6.30 -0.78 2.80
CA THR A 95 -4.86 -0.98 2.78
C THR A 95 -4.51 -2.28 3.49
N THR A 96 -3.22 -2.58 3.62
CA THR A 96 -2.74 -3.67 4.47
C THR A 96 -1.74 -3.11 5.49
N GLU A 97 -1.61 -3.78 6.62
CA GLU A 97 -0.69 -3.33 7.66
C GLU A 97 0.76 -3.35 7.18
N ASP A 98 1.17 -4.40 6.50
CA ASP A 98 2.55 -4.54 6.02
C ASP A 98 2.91 -3.51 4.97
N ILE A 99 1.97 -3.19 4.06
CA ILE A 99 2.19 -2.12 3.08
C ILE A 99 2.34 -0.77 3.78
N GLN A 100 1.51 -0.47 4.78
CA GLN A 100 1.61 0.78 5.51
C GLN A 100 2.91 0.90 6.31
N GLU A 101 3.36 -0.17 6.92
CA GLU A 101 4.64 -0.20 7.63
C GLU A 101 5.80 0.06 6.66
N THR A 102 5.78 -0.60 5.50
CA THR A 102 6.78 -0.38 4.46
C THR A 102 6.74 1.05 3.95
N PHE A 103 5.54 1.57 3.71
CA PHE A 103 5.35 2.94 3.23
C PHE A 103 5.92 3.95 4.22
N GLU A 104 5.63 3.81 5.51
CA GLU A 104 6.16 4.69 6.54
C GLU A 104 7.69 4.65 6.57
N THR A 105 8.27 3.46 6.50
CA THR A 105 9.73 3.28 6.48
C THR A 105 10.35 3.97 5.27
N VAL A 106 9.76 3.76 4.08
CA VAL A 106 10.25 4.35 2.84
C VAL A 106 10.15 5.88 2.89
N MET A 107 9.05 6.42 3.41
CA MET A 107 8.87 7.86 3.53
C MET A 107 9.88 8.48 4.49
N LYS A 108 10.19 7.82 5.61
CA LYS A 108 11.24 8.25 6.52
C LYS A 108 12.61 8.25 5.86
N GLN A 109 12.92 7.21 5.10
CA GLN A 109 14.18 7.12 4.36
C GLN A 109 14.30 8.21 3.31
N ARG A 110 13.22 8.49 2.57
CA ARG A 110 13.19 9.57 1.57
C ARG A 110 13.44 10.93 2.20
N LYS A 111 12.83 11.18 3.35
CA LYS A 111 13.02 12.40 4.10
C LYS A 111 14.47 12.51 4.58
N ALA A 112 15.02 11.47 5.18
CA ALA A 112 16.39 11.46 5.66
C ALA A 112 17.40 11.69 4.53
N SER A 113 17.17 11.06 3.36
CA SER A 113 18.04 11.26 2.19
C SER A 113 17.97 12.69 1.68
N ARG A 114 16.79 13.28 1.65
CA ARG A 114 16.61 14.68 1.24
C ARG A 114 17.33 15.62 2.20
N ASP A 115 17.20 15.41 3.49
CA ASP A 115 17.84 16.24 4.52
C ASP A 115 19.36 16.15 4.42
N ARG A 116 19.89 14.95 4.21
CA ARG A 116 21.33 14.75 4.00
C ARG A 116 21.83 15.49 2.77
N ARG A 117 21.06 15.44 1.68
CA ARG A 117 21.40 16.13 0.43
C ARG A 117 21.45 17.64 0.63
N LEU A 118 20.46 18.20 1.31
CA LEU A 118 20.42 19.62 1.61
C LEU A 118 21.61 20.05 2.45
N ARG A 119 21.96 19.29 3.47
CA ARG A 119 23.13 19.59 4.31
C ARG A 119 24.44 19.55 3.53
N SER A 120 24.57 18.58 2.64
CA SER A 120 25.73 18.47 1.76
C SER A 120 25.86 19.67 0.84
N LEU A 121 24.76 20.09 0.23
CA LEU A 121 24.73 21.27 -0.65
C LEU A 121 25.11 22.54 0.12
N VAL A 122 24.62 22.69 1.33
CA VAL A 122 24.94 23.83 2.16
C VAL A 122 26.44 23.88 2.48
N LYS A 123 27.06 22.75 2.82
CA LYS A 123 28.50 22.67 3.03
C LYS A 123 29.30 23.08 1.80
N GLN A 124 28.90 22.63 0.63
CA GLN A 124 29.58 22.93 -0.62
C GLN A 124 29.44 24.39 -1.02
N SER A 125 28.46 25.07 -0.47
CA SER A 125 28.18 26.46 -0.80
C SER A 125 28.96 27.48 0.04
N ASN A 126 30.00 27.06 0.76
CA ASN A 126 30.90 27.95 1.50
C ASN A 126 30.35 28.61 2.74
N GLY A 127 29.40 28.09 3.38
CA GLY A 127 28.96 28.61 4.64
C GLY A 127 28.44 30.05 4.64
N THR A 128 28.47 30.72 3.52
CA THR A 128 27.89 32.05 3.41
C THR A 128 26.41 32.00 3.21
N PHE A 129 25.92 30.85 2.96
CA PHE A 129 24.51 30.64 2.68
C PHE A 129 23.69 30.54 3.90
N LYS A 130 22.66 31.32 3.89
CA LYS A 130 21.66 31.28 4.94
C LYS A 130 20.63 30.20 4.76
N LEU A 131 20.87 29.28 3.87
CA LEU A 131 20.03 28.09 3.67
C LEU A 131 19.91 27.25 4.93
N LEU A 132 20.90 27.30 5.80
CA LEU A 132 20.83 26.65 7.09
C LEU A 132 19.67 27.13 7.93
N GLU A 133 19.35 28.40 7.83
CA GLU A 133 18.25 28.99 8.57
C GLU A 133 16.90 28.54 8.02
N ILE A 134 16.85 28.28 6.72
CA ILE A 134 15.64 27.81 6.07
C ILE A 134 15.30 26.38 6.45
N ASN A 135 16.32 25.59 6.76
CA ASN A 135 16.16 24.18 7.07
C ASN A 135 15.99 23.89 8.56
N SER A 136 16.01 24.90 9.34
CA SER A 136 15.84 24.76 10.79
C SER A 136 14.38 24.60 11.18
#